data_b10a7a59613e1e7fdec4e643ca2c4a6f
#
_entry.id   b10a7a59613e1e7fdec4e643ca2c4a6f
#
_cell.length_a   1.000
_cell.length_b   1.000
_cell.length_c   1.000
_cell.angle_alpha   90.00
_cell.angle_beta   90.00
_cell.angle_gamma   90.00
#
_symmetry.space_group_name_H-M   'P 1'
#
loop_
_entity.id
_entity.type
_entity.pdbx_description
1 polymer ?
#
loop_
_entity_poly.entity_id
_entity_poly.type
_entity_poly.pdbx_seq_one_letter_code
_entity_poly.pdbx_strand_id
1 'polypeptide(L)'
;GALQYYNGSAWVDVTLNQVITATDISNNYLRLNPASNENGSPYTTFEFTVNDGDASSTTPNTITVNVTPVNDAPVGVNDTDSVNEDATVTQSSGSGLLMADDSDADDDDSFTVTQIAVTGQSNSAVNAGSSYNSSGTSITGTYGTLIVGADGTYTYVADQSAADDLDASDTATDSFTYTISDGTATDTATLIFTV
;
A
#
# COMPACT_ATOMS: atom_id res chain seq x y z
N GLY A 1 5.39 -18.71 5.95
CA GLY A 1 4.82 -19.15 7.24
C GLY A 1 5.48 -20.40 7.80
N ALA A 2 5.11 -20.77 9.04
CA ALA A 2 5.70 -21.89 9.75
C ALA A 2 4.63 -22.74 10.45
N LEU A 3 4.78 -24.08 10.42
CA LEU A 3 4.04 -24.98 11.30
C LEU A 3 4.72 -24.95 12.66
N GLN A 4 3.97 -24.64 13.72
CA GLN A 4 4.50 -24.41 15.06
C GLN A 4 3.79 -25.27 16.08
N TYR A 5 4.52 -25.65 17.14
CA TYR A 5 3.91 -26.27 18.31
C TYR A 5 4.30 -25.51 19.59
N TYR A 6 3.41 -25.61 20.60
CA TYR A 6 3.65 -25.03 21.92
C TYR A 6 4.39 -26.01 22.82
N ASN A 7 5.62 -25.68 23.22
CA ASN A 7 6.48 -26.56 24.02
C ASN A 7 6.28 -26.45 25.55
N GLY A 8 5.21 -25.78 25.98
CA GLY A 8 4.93 -25.49 27.39
C GLY A 8 5.39 -24.13 27.85
N SER A 9 6.19 -23.41 27.04
CA SER A 9 6.70 -22.06 27.34
C SER A 9 6.55 -21.10 26.18
N ALA A 10 6.73 -21.57 24.96
CA ALA A 10 6.68 -20.76 23.75
C ALA A 10 6.19 -21.58 22.55
N TRP A 11 5.78 -20.86 21.50
CA TRP A 11 5.58 -21.42 20.17
C TRP A 11 6.93 -21.56 19.49
N VAL A 12 7.24 -22.76 19.00
CA VAL A 12 8.48 -23.07 18.26
C VAL A 12 8.15 -23.79 16.98
N ASP A 13 8.99 -23.63 15.97
CA ASP A 13 8.77 -24.27 14.68
C ASP A 13 8.91 -25.80 14.79
N VAL A 14 7.99 -26.51 14.11
CA VAL A 14 8.02 -27.96 14.01
C VAL A 14 9.19 -28.35 13.12
N THR A 15 10.05 -29.23 13.63
CA THR A 15 11.20 -29.76 12.87
C THR A 15 10.81 -31.03 12.11
N LEU A 16 11.59 -31.37 11.09
CA LEU A 16 11.38 -32.57 10.29
C LEU A 16 11.35 -33.84 11.19
N ASN A 17 10.35 -34.68 10.99
CA ASN A 17 10.09 -35.91 11.74
C ASN A 17 9.82 -35.68 13.25
N GLN A 18 9.43 -34.49 13.64
CA GLN A 18 9.04 -34.24 15.02
C GLN A 18 7.72 -34.95 15.36
N VAL A 19 7.73 -35.61 16.51
CA VAL A 19 6.52 -36.25 17.05
C VAL A 19 5.68 -35.17 17.75
N ILE A 20 4.41 -35.07 17.35
CA ILE A 20 3.37 -34.29 18.02
C ILE A 20 2.36 -35.27 18.59
N THR A 21 2.09 -35.19 19.87
CA THR A 21 1.18 -36.14 20.51
C THR A 21 -0.28 -35.79 20.22
N ALA A 22 -1.18 -36.80 20.24
CA ALA A 22 -2.62 -36.57 20.12
C ALA A 22 -3.14 -35.63 21.23
N THR A 23 -2.51 -35.66 22.40
CA THR A 23 -2.80 -34.74 23.51
C THR A 23 -2.43 -33.30 23.17
N ASP A 24 -1.27 -33.08 22.57
CA ASP A 24 -0.87 -31.74 22.16
C ASP A 24 -1.81 -31.16 21.09
N ILE A 25 -2.23 -31.99 20.13
CA ILE A 25 -3.23 -31.60 19.12
C ILE A 25 -4.56 -31.26 19.78
N SER A 26 -5.05 -32.10 20.71
CA SER A 26 -6.33 -31.87 21.42
C SER A 26 -6.30 -30.64 22.34
N ASN A 27 -5.10 -30.23 22.78
CA ASN A 27 -4.88 -29.02 23.57
C ASN A 27 -4.66 -27.76 22.70
N ASN A 28 -4.79 -27.88 21.38
CA ASN A 28 -4.50 -26.80 20.40
C ASN A 28 -3.04 -26.32 20.47
N TYR A 29 -2.09 -27.22 20.73
CA TYR A 29 -0.66 -26.93 20.78
C TYR A 29 0.04 -27.07 19.43
N LEU A 30 -0.71 -27.27 18.34
CA LEU A 30 -0.24 -27.26 16.96
C LEU A 30 -0.95 -26.15 16.19
N ARG A 31 -0.22 -25.32 15.49
CA ARG A 31 -0.77 -24.27 14.63
C ARG A 31 0.07 -24.06 13.37
N LEU A 32 -0.56 -23.58 12.30
CA LEU A 32 0.13 -22.88 11.24
C LEU A 32 0.14 -21.38 11.59
N ASN A 33 1.30 -20.74 11.45
CA ASN A 33 1.45 -19.30 11.54
C ASN A 33 1.86 -18.80 10.15
N PRO A 34 0.96 -18.21 9.34
CA PRO A 34 1.30 -17.63 8.06
C PRO A 34 2.37 -16.55 8.21
N ALA A 35 3.13 -16.29 7.17
CA ALA A 35 3.95 -15.08 7.13
C ALA A 35 3.05 -13.85 7.01
N SER A 36 3.58 -12.68 7.38
CA SER A 36 2.85 -11.42 7.26
C SER A 36 2.48 -11.17 5.81
N ASN A 37 1.24 -10.75 5.55
CA ASN A 37 0.68 -10.40 4.24
C ASN A 37 0.67 -11.54 3.21
N GLU A 38 0.99 -12.75 3.62
CA GLU A 38 1.00 -13.92 2.76
C GLU A 38 -0.35 -14.65 2.80
N ASN A 39 -0.88 -14.99 1.65
CA ASN A 39 -2.12 -15.74 1.47
C ASN A 39 -2.00 -16.78 0.35
N GLY A 40 -3.03 -17.58 0.12
CA GLY A 40 -3.07 -18.53 -0.99
C GLY A 40 -3.99 -19.72 -0.78
N SER A 41 -4.41 -20.32 -1.89
CA SER A 41 -5.26 -21.51 -1.91
C SER A 41 -4.79 -22.48 -3.02
N PRO A 42 -3.86 -23.40 -2.71
CA PRO A 42 -3.27 -23.68 -1.39
C PRO A 42 -2.19 -22.67 -0.99
N TYR A 43 -2.13 -22.34 0.30
CA TYR A 43 -1.01 -21.58 0.87
C TYR A 43 0.20 -22.46 1.10
N THR A 44 -0.02 -23.62 1.72
CA THR A 44 1.03 -24.63 1.95
C THR A 44 0.43 -26.03 2.14
N THR A 45 1.29 -27.03 2.02
CA THR A 45 0.96 -28.42 2.36
C THR A 45 2.05 -28.98 3.26
N PHE A 46 1.66 -29.88 4.15
CA PHE A 46 2.61 -30.70 4.90
C PHE A 46 2.12 -32.14 5.02
N GLU A 47 3.07 -33.05 5.09
CA GLU A 47 2.82 -34.49 5.21
C GLU A 47 3.03 -34.94 6.65
N PHE A 48 2.27 -35.92 7.08
CA PHE A 48 2.40 -36.54 8.39
C PHE A 48 2.10 -38.04 8.32
N THR A 49 2.70 -38.79 9.23
CA THR A 49 2.38 -40.17 9.48
C THR A 49 1.74 -40.32 10.86
N VAL A 50 0.85 -41.28 11.02
CA VAL A 50 0.20 -41.60 12.31
C VAL A 50 0.92 -42.80 12.86
N ASN A 51 1.19 -42.79 14.19
CA ASN A 51 1.76 -43.91 14.95
C ASN A 51 0.84 -44.28 16.10
N ASP A 52 0.53 -45.55 16.26
CA ASP A 52 -0.34 -46.14 17.31
C ASP A 52 0.42 -46.57 18.56
N GLY A 53 1.73 -46.39 18.58
CA GLY A 53 2.66 -46.84 19.63
C GLY A 53 3.51 -48.05 19.21
N ASP A 54 3.05 -48.84 18.23
CA ASP A 54 3.74 -50.02 17.73
C ASP A 54 4.30 -49.81 16.32
N ALA A 55 3.53 -49.16 15.44
CA ALA A 55 3.92 -48.93 14.04
C ALA A 55 3.41 -47.58 13.52
N SER A 56 4.13 -47.03 12.56
CA SER A 56 3.72 -45.83 11.79
C SER A 56 2.98 -46.23 10.52
N SER A 57 2.05 -45.38 10.08
CA SER A 57 1.42 -45.53 8.77
C SER A 57 2.47 -45.56 7.66
N THR A 58 2.34 -46.50 6.73
CA THR A 58 3.28 -46.73 5.66
C THR A 58 3.21 -45.66 4.55
N THR A 59 2.07 -44.99 4.47
CA THR A 59 1.85 -43.91 3.50
C THR A 59 1.59 -42.62 4.29
N PRO A 60 2.31 -41.55 3.99
CA PRO A 60 2.02 -40.23 4.57
C PRO A 60 0.62 -39.74 4.16
N ASN A 61 0.03 -38.93 5.03
CA ASN A 61 -1.16 -38.16 4.74
C ASN A 61 -0.77 -36.71 4.55
N THR A 62 -1.51 -36.00 3.70
CA THR A 62 -1.25 -34.59 3.39
C THR A 62 -2.33 -33.73 4.00
N ILE A 63 -1.93 -32.66 4.67
CA ILE A 63 -2.83 -31.55 5.03
C ILE A 63 -2.52 -30.39 4.07
N THR A 64 -3.58 -29.88 3.43
CA THR A 64 -3.55 -28.67 2.63
C THR A 64 -4.14 -27.54 3.46
N VAL A 65 -3.41 -26.45 3.58
CA VAL A 65 -3.87 -25.25 4.29
C VAL A 65 -4.06 -24.11 3.29
N ASN A 66 -5.21 -23.48 3.39
CA ASN A 66 -5.52 -22.26 2.66
C ASN A 66 -5.50 -21.08 3.63
N VAL A 67 -4.97 -19.93 3.19
CA VAL A 67 -5.00 -18.66 3.91
C VAL A 67 -5.77 -17.68 3.04
N THR A 68 -6.87 -17.17 3.59
CA THR A 68 -7.71 -16.18 2.90
C THR A 68 -7.04 -14.83 2.93
N PRO A 69 -6.95 -14.10 1.79
CA PRO A 69 -6.44 -12.75 1.78
C PRO A 69 -7.30 -11.82 2.63
N VAL A 70 -6.67 -10.84 3.22
CA VAL A 70 -7.31 -9.72 3.93
C VAL A 70 -6.69 -8.46 3.35
N ASN A 71 -7.52 -7.53 2.90
CA ASN A 71 -7.06 -6.27 2.32
C ASN A 71 -6.31 -5.43 3.37
N ASP A 72 -5.09 -5.05 3.06
CA ASP A 72 -4.36 -3.99 3.71
C ASP A 72 -4.70 -2.64 3.03
N ALA A 73 -4.34 -1.53 3.60
CA ALA A 73 -4.55 -0.23 2.97
C ALA A 73 -3.26 0.21 2.25
N PRO A 74 -3.37 0.95 1.13
CA PRO A 74 -2.19 1.56 0.52
C PRO A 74 -1.50 2.51 1.51
N VAL A 75 -0.22 2.75 1.31
CA VAL A 75 0.61 3.66 2.11
C VAL A 75 1.10 4.78 1.21
N GLY A 76 0.58 5.99 1.43
CA GLY A 76 0.97 7.19 0.71
C GLY A 76 2.21 7.85 1.30
N VAL A 77 3.12 8.26 0.43
CA VAL A 77 4.36 8.96 0.76
C VAL A 77 4.27 10.41 0.28
N ASN A 78 4.76 11.36 1.07
CA ASN A 78 4.68 12.77 0.71
C ASN A 78 5.66 13.12 -0.40
N ASP A 79 5.18 13.91 -1.39
CA ASP A 79 5.92 14.36 -2.55
C ASP A 79 6.33 15.84 -2.44
N THR A 80 7.37 16.19 -3.16
CA THR A 80 7.80 17.59 -3.33
C THR A 80 8.23 17.87 -4.78
N ASP A 81 7.90 19.05 -5.27
CA ASP A 81 8.39 19.54 -6.55
C ASP A 81 8.67 21.05 -6.45
N SER A 82 9.26 21.65 -7.48
CA SER A 82 9.58 23.07 -7.51
C SER A 82 9.35 23.68 -8.88
N VAL A 83 8.97 24.94 -8.91
CA VAL A 83 8.70 25.68 -10.14
C VAL A 83 9.03 27.16 -9.90
N ASN A 84 9.52 27.88 -10.91
CA ASN A 84 9.63 29.35 -10.84
C ASN A 84 8.25 29.97 -11.08
N GLU A 85 8.06 31.23 -10.65
CA GLU A 85 6.90 32.03 -11.02
C GLU A 85 6.70 32.01 -12.56
N ASP A 86 5.46 32.07 -13.01
CA ASP A 86 5.05 31.99 -14.43
C ASP A 86 5.41 30.67 -15.13
N ALA A 87 6.13 29.77 -14.49
CA ALA A 87 6.55 28.51 -15.11
C ALA A 87 5.57 27.35 -14.83
N THR A 88 5.79 26.28 -15.57
CA THR A 88 5.01 25.04 -15.46
C THR A 88 5.94 23.87 -15.15
N VAL A 89 5.56 23.05 -14.18
CA VAL A 89 6.14 21.72 -13.97
C VAL A 89 5.09 20.66 -14.33
N THR A 90 5.54 19.56 -14.96
CA THR A 90 4.65 18.47 -15.38
C THR A 90 5.33 17.14 -15.11
N GLN A 91 4.61 16.27 -14.43
CA GLN A 91 5.00 14.87 -14.19
C GLN A 91 4.02 13.95 -14.93
N SER A 92 4.50 13.33 -15.99
CA SER A 92 3.69 12.50 -16.88
C SER A 92 4.11 11.03 -16.90
N SER A 93 5.23 10.68 -16.27
CA SER A 93 5.73 9.31 -16.17
C SER A 93 6.93 9.22 -15.21
N GLY A 94 7.21 8.02 -14.73
CA GLY A 94 8.41 7.72 -13.93
C GLY A 94 8.26 8.07 -12.44
N SER A 95 9.38 8.29 -11.78
CA SER A 95 9.48 8.51 -10.33
C SER A 95 8.97 9.87 -9.83
N GLY A 96 8.49 10.73 -10.73
CA GLY A 96 7.89 12.01 -10.36
C GLY A 96 6.36 11.97 -10.29
N LEU A 97 5.73 10.81 -10.50
CA LEU A 97 4.29 10.65 -10.29
C LEU A 97 3.98 10.64 -8.82
N LEU A 98 2.78 11.12 -8.43
CA LEU A 98 2.31 11.12 -7.04
C LEU A 98 2.34 9.73 -6.38
N MET A 99 2.18 8.68 -7.16
CA MET A 99 2.12 7.31 -6.64
C MET A 99 3.40 6.50 -6.91
N ALA A 100 4.52 7.17 -7.24
CA ALA A 100 5.72 6.46 -7.69
C ALA A 100 6.49 5.78 -6.55
N ASP A 101 6.36 6.26 -5.34
CA ASP A 101 6.95 5.75 -4.11
C ASP A 101 5.91 5.32 -3.06
N ASP A 102 4.63 5.42 -3.40
CA ASP A 102 3.54 4.81 -2.65
C ASP A 102 3.58 3.29 -2.78
N SER A 103 3.01 2.58 -1.82
CA SER A 103 3.04 1.12 -1.79
C SER A 103 1.74 0.52 -1.23
N ASP A 104 1.51 -0.74 -1.57
CA ASP A 104 0.50 -1.56 -0.94
C ASP A 104 1.13 -2.88 -0.48
N ALA A 105 0.60 -3.45 0.60
CA ALA A 105 1.09 -4.73 1.14
C ALA A 105 0.49 -5.93 0.39
N ASP A 106 -0.58 -5.73 -0.36
CA ASP A 106 -1.24 -6.75 -1.17
C ASP A 106 -0.59 -6.86 -2.56
N ASP A 107 -0.10 -8.04 -2.92
CA ASP A 107 0.82 -8.29 -4.07
C ASP A 107 0.26 -7.90 -5.46
N ASP A 108 -1.05 -7.85 -5.64
CA ASP A 108 -1.70 -7.60 -6.93
C ASP A 108 -2.55 -6.31 -6.93
N ASP A 109 -2.52 -5.52 -5.85
CA ASP A 109 -3.35 -4.33 -5.74
C ASP A 109 -2.77 -3.16 -6.52
N SER A 110 -3.65 -2.48 -7.23
CA SER A 110 -3.40 -1.21 -7.89
C SER A 110 -4.22 -0.13 -7.22
N PHE A 111 -3.59 0.97 -6.87
CA PHE A 111 -4.27 2.11 -6.28
C PHE A 111 -4.29 3.30 -7.23
N THR A 112 -5.20 4.22 -7.00
CA THR A 112 -5.40 5.43 -7.80
C THR A 112 -5.62 6.64 -6.92
N VAL A 113 -5.29 7.83 -7.42
CA VAL A 113 -5.66 9.08 -6.77
C VAL A 113 -7.17 9.31 -6.93
N THR A 114 -7.87 9.42 -5.82
CA THR A 114 -9.35 9.54 -5.79
C THR A 114 -9.84 10.89 -5.34
N GLN A 115 -9.03 11.63 -4.57
CA GLN A 115 -9.37 12.96 -4.07
C GLN A 115 -8.13 13.86 -4.03
N ILE A 116 -8.36 15.16 -4.12
CA ILE A 116 -7.35 16.20 -3.99
C ILE A 116 -7.95 17.41 -3.26
N ALA A 117 -7.16 18.07 -2.44
CA ALA A 117 -7.54 19.32 -1.77
C ALA A 117 -6.32 20.25 -1.64
N VAL A 118 -6.54 21.55 -1.58
CA VAL A 118 -5.56 22.44 -0.91
C VAL A 118 -5.53 22.02 0.57
N THR A 119 -4.34 21.85 1.12
CA THR A 119 -4.18 21.30 2.48
C THR A 119 -4.99 22.13 3.51
N GLY A 120 -5.82 21.42 4.26
CA GLY A 120 -6.73 22.03 5.25
C GLY A 120 -8.07 22.48 4.69
N GLN A 121 -8.35 22.26 3.41
CA GLN A 121 -9.65 22.57 2.78
C GLN A 121 -10.44 21.29 2.45
N SER A 122 -11.63 21.45 1.88
CA SER A 122 -12.49 20.34 1.49
C SER A 122 -11.94 19.63 0.26
N ASN A 123 -12.05 18.29 0.25
CA ASN A 123 -11.63 17.46 -0.86
C ASN A 123 -12.50 17.65 -2.11
N SER A 124 -11.86 17.64 -3.25
CA SER A 124 -12.47 17.51 -4.58
C SER A 124 -12.22 16.11 -5.10
N ALA A 125 -13.22 15.48 -5.71
CA ALA A 125 -13.04 14.17 -6.34
C ALA A 125 -12.15 14.26 -7.57
N VAL A 126 -11.22 13.32 -7.73
CA VAL A 126 -10.46 13.14 -8.96
C VAL A 126 -11.23 12.20 -9.87
N ASN A 127 -11.35 12.57 -11.16
CA ASN A 127 -12.12 11.79 -12.12
C ASN A 127 -11.47 10.42 -12.37
N ALA A 128 -12.21 9.34 -12.17
CA ALA A 128 -11.69 7.99 -12.37
C ALA A 128 -11.17 7.77 -13.80
N GLY A 129 -10.00 7.13 -13.93
CA GLY A 129 -9.34 6.85 -15.19
C GLY A 129 -8.77 8.09 -15.90
N SER A 130 -8.68 9.23 -15.21
CA SER A 130 -8.11 10.45 -15.76
C SER A 130 -6.58 10.45 -15.69
N SER A 131 -5.99 11.30 -16.55
CA SER A 131 -4.62 11.81 -16.43
C SER A 131 -4.65 13.34 -16.42
N TYR A 132 -3.55 14.00 -16.08
CA TYR A 132 -3.51 15.46 -16.01
C TYR A 132 -3.97 16.14 -17.33
N ASN A 133 -3.69 15.54 -18.50
CA ASN A 133 -4.02 16.06 -19.83
C ASN A 133 -5.30 15.46 -20.44
N SER A 134 -5.98 14.55 -19.72
CA SER A 134 -7.22 13.90 -20.13
C SER A 134 -8.19 13.79 -18.96
N SER A 135 -9.12 14.72 -18.88
CA SER A 135 -10.14 14.78 -17.81
C SER A 135 -9.57 14.95 -16.40
N GLY A 136 -8.36 15.47 -16.25
CA GLY A 136 -7.74 15.76 -14.95
C GLY A 136 -8.58 16.73 -14.12
N THR A 137 -8.45 16.64 -12.81
CA THR A 137 -9.14 17.51 -11.85
C THR A 137 -8.26 18.71 -11.54
N SER A 138 -8.80 19.91 -11.76
CA SER A 138 -8.09 21.18 -11.49
C SER A 138 -8.44 21.72 -10.11
N ILE A 139 -7.42 22.17 -9.38
CA ILE A 139 -7.55 22.85 -8.09
C ILE A 139 -6.57 24.03 -8.03
N THR A 140 -7.05 25.18 -7.52
CA THR A 140 -6.25 26.40 -7.40
C THR A 140 -5.73 26.55 -5.98
N GLY A 141 -4.42 26.62 -5.83
CA GLY A 141 -3.70 26.95 -4.60
C GLY A 141 -3.56 28.45 -4.38
N THR A 142 -2.60 28.83 -3.58
CA THR A 142 -2.26 30.24 -3.32
C THR A 142 -1.40 30.83 -4.43
N TYR A 143 -0.44 30.08 -4.92
CA TYR A 143 0.58 30.53 -5.88
C TYR A 143 0.36 29.96 -7.28
N GLY A 144 -0.41 28.86 -7.42
CA GLY A 144 -0.61 28.24 -8.72
C GLY A 144 -1.83 27.34 -8.81
N THR A 145 -1.99 26.79 -10.02
CA THR A 145 -3.06 25.86 -10.35
C THR A 145 -2.50 24.47 -10.60
N LEU A 146 -2.98 23.48 -9.86
CA LEU A 146 -2.67 22.06 -10.03
C LEU A 146 -3.76 21.37 -10.84
N ILE A 147 -3.37 20.56 -11.84
CA ILE A 147 -4.25 19.60 -12.50
C ILE A 147 -3.68 18.19 -12.25
N VAL A 148 -4.47 17.31 -11.66
CA VAL A 148 -4.06 15.97 -11.29
C VAL A 148 -4.96 14.91 -11.95
N GLY A 149 -4.38 13.79 -12.36
CA GLY A 149 -5.07 12.61 -12.86
C GLY A 149 -5.17 11.50 -11.80
N ALA A 150 -6.14 10.62 -11.99
CA ALA A 150 -6.29 9.41 -11.16
C ALA A 150 -5.08 8.46 -11.28
N ASP A 151 -4.32 8.57 -12.37
CA ASP A 151 -3.09 7.81 -12.62
C ASP A 151 -1.84 8.41 -11.94
N GLY A 152 -2.02 9.44 -11.09
CA GLY A 152 -0.95 10.12 -10.38
C GLY A 152 -0.16 11.13 -11.21
N THR A 153 -0.49 11.28 -12.50
CA THR A 153 0.11 12.33 -13.33
C THR A 153 -0.40 13.70 -12.93
N TYR A 154 0.45 14.72 -13.02
CA TYR A 154 0.03 16.09 -12.74
C TYR A 154 0.76 17.15 -13.58
N THR A 155 0.17 18.33 -13.61
CA THR A 155 0.84 19.58 -14.03
C THR A 155 0.48 20.67 -13.02
N TYR A 156 1.46 21.49 -12.68
CA TYR A 156 1.28 22.65 -11.83
C TYR A 156 1.85 23.89 -12.56
N VAL A 157 1.06 24.96 -12.57
CA VAL A 157 1.44 26.25 -13.16
C VAL A 157 1.41 27.28 -12.05
N ALA A 158 2.51 27.99 -11.84
CA ALA A 158 2.59 29.09 -10.88
C ALA A 158 2.01 30.38 -11.52
N ASP A 159 0.67 30.41 -11.65
CA ASP A 159 -0.11 31.38 -12.44
C ASP A 159 -0.97 32.33 -11.60
N GLN A 160 -0.80 32.34 -10.28
CA GLN A 160 -1.57 33.21 -9.41
C GLN A 160 -0.80 34.49 -9.09
N SER A 161 -1.52 35.61 -8.91
CA SER A 161 -0.89 36.91 -8.62
C SER A 161 -0.03 36.92 -7.34
N ALA A 162 -0.23 35.98 -6.44
CA ALA A 162 0.65 35.82 -5.27
C ALA A 162 2.02 35.27 -5.63
N ALA A 163 2.15 34.55 -6.76
CA ALA A 163 3.45 34.13 -7.30
C ALA A 163 4.20 35.34 -7.91
N ASP A 164 3.49 36.19 -8.68
CA ASP A 164 4.03 37.43 -9.28
C ASP A 164 4.56 38.43 -8.23
N ASP A 165 4.07 38.34 -6.99
CA ASP A 165 4.48 39.24 -5.89
C ASP A 165 5.76 38.74 -5.18
N LEU A 166 6.34 37.60 -5.59
CA LEU A 166 7.60 37.08 -5.03
C LEU A 166 8.81 37.77 -5.66
N ASP A 167 9.74 38.26 -4.83
CA ASP A 167 11.02 38.81 -5.33
C ASP A 167 12.04 37.66 -5.57
N ALA A 168 13.03 37.89 -6.40
CA ALA A 168 14.01 36.91 -6.88
C ALA A 168 14.76 36.07 -5.80
N SER A 169 14.61 36.37 -4.54
CA SER A 169 15.18 35.63 -3.40
C SER A 169 14.13 35.06 -2.47
N ASP A 170 12.88 35.34 -2.73
CA ASP A 170 11.77 34.83 -1.93
C ASP A 170 11.41 33.40 -2.35
N THR A 171 10.87 32.64 -1.45
CA THR A 171 10.30 31.32 -1.72
C THR A 171 8.99 31.17 -0.98
N ALA A 172 8.04 30.54 -1.61
CA ALA A 172 6.74 30.25 -1.03
C ALA A 172 6.33 28.80 -1.32
N THR A 173 5.30 28.30 -0.67
CA THR A 173 4.85 26.94 -0.90
C THR A 173 3.35 26.85 -1.07
N ASP A 174 2.92 26.07 -2.06
CA ASP A 174 1.59 25.49 -2.12
C ASP A 174 1.63 24.06 -1.63
N SER A 175 0.65 23.67 -0.82
CA SER A 175 0.52 22.33 -0.29
C SER A 175 -0.86 21.76 -0.61
N PHE A 176 -0.85 20.58 -1.23
CA PHE A 176 -2.06 19.83 -1.60
C PHE A 176 -2.04 18.48 -0.89
N THR A 177 -3.21 18.09 -0.35
CA THR A 177 -3.40 16.73 0.19
C THR A 177 -4.12 15.89 -0.85
N TYR A 178 -3.56 14.77 -1.22
CA TYR A 178 -4.21 13.80 -2.10
C TYR A 178 -4.56 12.52 -1.33
N THR A 179 -5.56 11.80 -1.84
CA THR A 179 -6.01 10.51 -1.30
C THR A 179 -5.82 9.45 -2.34
N ILE A 180 -5.10 8.39 -2.01
CA ILE A 180 -5.00 7.17 -2.80
C ILE A 180 -5.97 6.11 -2.28
N SER A 181 -6.43 5.24 -3.16
CA SER A 181 -7.35 4.13 -2.83
C SER A 181 -7.07 2.91 -3.72
N ASP A 182 -7.08 1.73 -3.10
CA ASP A 182 -7.10 0.41 -3.74
C ASP A 182 -8.52 -0.04 -4.15
N GLY A 183 -9.54 0.76 -3.85
CA GLY A 183 -10.96 0.48 -4.05
C GLY A 183 -11.68 -0.04 -2.80
N THR A 184 -10.96 -0.40 -1.75
CA THR A 184 -11.48 -0.94 -0.47
C THR A 184 -11.09 -0.04 0.70
N ALA A 185 -9.83 0.37 0.74
CA ALA A 185 -9.24 1.24 1.76
C ALA A 185 -8.58 2.47 1.13
N THR A 186 -8.13 3.40 1.96
CA THR A 186 -7.52 4.66 1.50
C THR A 186 -6.42 5.10 2.44
N ASP A 187 -5.44 5.84 1.90
CA ASP A 187 -4.51 6.65 2.67
C ASP A 187 -4.34 8.04 2.05
N THR A 188 -3.68 8.93 2.76
CA THR A 188 -3.48 10.31 2.33
C THR A 188 -2.02 10.72 2.43
N ALA A 189 -1.57 11.46 1.42
CA ALA A 189 -0.26 12.09 1.43
C ALA A 189 -0.34 13.55 0.93
N THR A 190 0.77 14.26 0.96
CA THR A 190 0.83 15.66 0.55
C THR A 190 1.79 15.84 -0.61
N LEU A 191 1.41 16.69 -1.57
CA LEU A 191 2.29 17.23 -2.60
C LEU A 191 2.58 18.70 -2.29
N ILE A 192 3.85 19.05 -2.17
CA ILE A 192 4.29 20.41 -1.84
C ILE A 192 5.07 20.96 -3.02
N PHE A 193 4.61 22.11 -3.56
CA PHE A 193 5.36 22.89 -4.54
C PHE A 193 6.10 24.03 -3.84
N THR A 194 7.39 24.19 -4.17
CA THR A 194 8.15 25.40 -3.86
C THR A 194 8.18 26.29 -5.09
N VAL A 195 7.69 27.50 -4.92
CA VAL A 195 7.67 28.56 -5.93
C VAL A 195 8.71 29.61 -5.60
#